data_93d7426b54a2408d54061afad5f05fe7
#
_entry.id   93d7426b54a2408d54061afad5f05fe7
#
_cell.length_a   1.000
_cell.length_b   1.000
_cell.length_c   1.000
_cell.angle_alpha   90.00
_cell.angle_beta   90.00
_cell.angle_gamma   90.00
#
_symmetry.space_group_name_H-M   'P 1'
#
loop_
_entity.id
_entity.type
_entity.pdbx_description
1 polymer ?
#
loop_
_entity_poly.entity_id
_entity_poly.type
_entity_poly.pdbx_seq_one_letter_code
_entity_poly.pdbx_strand_id
1 'polypeptide(L)'
;MRLILIGPMASGKSTVGKRLARRLNLNFIDIDEEVEKAAGVSISWIFDVEGEEKFRERESKELIKSLKFEDCVVATGGGVVLSEENRNVLKKGTVIYLEISIQTQLERTLNDNKRPLLQGEKSKEQTLKDLKEIREPLFKQCANMTIKEAKNGHNETVDKIIDKLNLK
;
A
#
# COMPACT_ATOMS: atom_id res chain seq x y z
N MET A 1 15.87 8.74 -6.59
CA MET A 1 14.47 9.13 -6.28
C MET A 1 13.75 7.94 -5.65
N ARG A 2 13.06 8.13 -4.52
CA ARG A 2 12.27 7.06 -3.89
C ARG A 2 10.83 7.52 -3.73
N LEU A 3 9.90 6.88 -4.44
CA LEU A 3 8.46 7.14 -4.38
C LEU A 3 7.79 6.00 -3.61
N ILE A 4 7.03 6.32 -2.57
CA ILE A 4 6.39 5.34 -1.70
C ILE A 4 4.88 5.49 -1.78
N LEU A 5 4.19 4.47 -2.25
CA LEU A 5 2.73 4.44 -2.37
C LEU A 5 2.13 3.84 -1.09
N ILE A 6 1.31 4.62 -0.41
CA ILE A 6 0.50 4.20 0.74
C ILE A 6 -0.99 4.33 0.43
N GLY A 7 -1.81 3.65 1.20
CA GLY A 7 -3.26 3.71 1.03
C GLY A 7 -3.95 2.41 1.44
N PRO A 8 -5.28 2.41 1.49
CA PRO A 8 -6.04 1.25 1.93
C PRO A 8 -5.89 0.08 0.95
N MET A 9 -6.37 -1.09 1.37
CA MET A 9 -6.45 -2.24 0.47
C MET A 9 -7.31 -1.91 -0.76
N ALA A 10 -6.99 -2.52 -1.88
CA ALA A 10 -7.64 -2.29 -3.17
C ALA A 10 -7.50 -0.86 -3.74
N SER A 11 -6.64 -0.01 -3.19
CA SER A 11 -6.39 1.33 -3.75
C SER A 11 -5.55 1.33 -5.04
N GLY A 12 -5.04 0.17 -5.45
CA GLY A 12 -4.30 0.01 -6.70
C GLY A 12 -2.80 0.29 -6.59
N LYS A 13 -2.22 0.32 -5.39
CA LYS A 13 -0.79 0.61 -5.16
C LYS A 13 0.15 -0.21 -6.03
N SER A 14 -0.04 -1.54 -6.07
CA SER A 14 0.80 -2.42 -6.88
C SER A 14 0.67 -2.13 -8.38
N THR A 15 -0.54 -1.94 -8.87
CA THR A 15 -0.79 -1.65 -10.28
C THR A 15 -0.27 -0.28 -10.69
N VAL A 16 -0.58 0.75 -9.90
CA VAL A 16 -0.09 2.12 -10.11
C VAL A 16 1.43 2.15 -9.98
N GLY A 17 1.98 1.48 -8.97
CA GLY A 17 3.42 1.43 -8.72
C GLY A 17 4.21 0.80 -9.87
N LYS A 18 3.75 -0.35 -10.39
CA LYS A 18 4.37 -0.99 -11.56
C LYS A 18 4.35 -0.09 -12.80
N ARG A 19 3.24 0.61 -13.05
CA ARG A 19 3.12 1.52 -14.19
C ARG A 19 3.97 2.78 -14.01
N LEU A 20 3.97 3.35 -12.81
CA LEU A 20 4.76 4.54 -12.47
C LEU A 20 6.26 4.24 -12.59
N ALA A 21 6.71 3.12 -12.04
CA ALA A 21 8.09 2.67 -12.14
C ALA A 21 8.54 2.52 -13.60
N ARG A 22 7.70 1.90 -14.44
CA ARG A 22 7.97 1.76 -15.88
C ARG A 22 8.07 3.11 -16.58
N ARG A 23 7.15 4.04 -16.29
CA ARG A 23 7.14 5.39 -16.90
C ARG A 23 8.37 6.20 -16.55
N LEU A 24 8.87 6.06 -15.33
CA LEU A 24 10.01 6.81 -14.80
C LEU A 24 11.35 6.06 -14.92
N ASN A 25 11.34 4.86 -15.51
CA ASN A 25 12.49 3.96 -15.58
C ASN A 25 13.14 3.69 -14.21
N LEU A 26 12.31 3.42 -13.21
CA LEU A 26 12.69 3.10 -11.84
C LEU A 26 12.45 1.63 -11.52
N ASN A 27 13.13 1.10 -10.50
CA ASN A 27 12.82 -0.21 -9.95
C ASN A 27 11.45 -0.21 -9.26
N PHE A 28 10.75 -1.36 -9.28
CA PHE A 28 9.50 -1.54 -8.54
C PHE A 28 9.68 -2.56 -7.44
N ILE A 29 9.20 -2.22 -6.24
CA ILE A 29 9.22 -3.08 -5.06
C ILE A 29 7.81 -3.12 -4.47
N ASP A 30 7.24 -4.31 -4.31
CA ASP A 30 5.99 -4.53 -3.58
C ASP A 30 6.31 -5.21 -2.26
N ILE A 31 6.02 -4.54 -1.15
CA ILE A 31 6.38 -5.04 0.19
C ILE A 31 5.65 -6.35 0.50
N ASP A 32 4.41 -6.51 0.08
CA ASP A 32 3.65 -7.76 0.29
C ASP A 32 4.30 -8.92 -0.51
N GLU A 33 4.71 -8.69 -1.75
CA GLU A 33 5.44 -9.68 -2.55
C GLU A 33 6.81 -10.02 -1.91
N GLU A 34 7.53 -9.03 -1.38
CA GLU A 34 8.82 -9.26 -0.71
C GLU A 34 8.67 -10.05 0.61
N VAL A 35 7.59 -9.80 1.37
CA VAL A 35 7.27 -10.61 2.56
C VAL A 35 7.04 -12.07 2.19
N GLU A 36 6.22 -12.34 1.16
CA GLU A 36 5.97 -13.71 0.70
C GLU A 36 7.23 -14.41 0.19
N LYS A 37 8.07 -13.71 -0.58
CA LYS A 37 9.36 -14.25 -1.05
C LYS A 37 10.30 -14.59 0.11
N ALA A 38 10.42 -13.70 1.10
CA ALA A 38 11.29 -13.90 2.24
C ALA A 38 10.78 -15.01 3.19
N ALA A 39 9.46 -15.17 3.31
CA ALA A 39 8.84 -16.18 4.14
C ALA A 39 8.73 -17.55 3.47
N GLY A 40 8.70 -17.59 2.13
CA GLY A 40 8.44 -18.81 1.35
C GLY A 40 6.99 -19.32 1.42
N VAL A 41 6.07 -18.51 1.98
CA VAL A 41 4.66 -18.83 2.15
C VAL A 41 3.79 -17.60 1.88
N SER A 42 2.49 -17.81 1.68
CA SER A 42 1.55 -16.70 1.44
C SER A 42 1.30 -15.86 2.71
N ILE A 43 0.88 -14.62 2.50
CA ILE A 43 0.45 -13.73 3.61
C ILE A 43 -0.72 -14.37 4.38
N SER A 44 -1.68 -14.99 3.69
CA SER A 44 -2.78 -15.72 4.37
C SER A 44 -2.26 -16.78 5.31
N TRP A 45 -1.27 -17.56 4.90
CA TRP A 45 -0.65 -18.57 5.76
C TRP A 45 0.02 -17.92 6.99
N ILE A 46 0.74 -16.82 6.80
CA ILE A 46 1.39 -16.09 7.91
C ILE A 46 0.35 -15.64 8.94
N PHE A 47 -0.77 -15.05 8.49
CA PHE A 47 -1.86 -14.62 9.37
C PHE A 47 -2.49 -15.80 10.13
N ASP A 48 -2.75 -16.91 9.43
CA ASP A 48 -3.42 -18.08 10.01
C ASP A 48 -2.54 -18.84 11.00
N VAL A 49 -1.25 -18.95 10.74
CA VAL A 49 -0.32 -19.78 11.52
C VAL A 49 0.53 -18.96 12.49
N GLU A 50 1.06 -17.82 12.06
CA GLU A 50 1.94 -16.99 12.89
C GLU A 50 1.21 -15.78 13.53
N GLY A 51 0.09 -15.36 12.99
CA GLY A 51 -0.70 -14.22 13.44
C GLY A 51 -0.31 -12.87 12.83
N GLU A 52 -1.17 -11.87 13.02
CA GLU A 52 -0.98 -10.53 12.44
C GLU A 52 0.29 -9.85 12.93
N GLU A 53 0.65 -10.00 14.22
CA GLU A 53 1.85 -9.37 14.80
C GLU A 53 3.12 -9.81 14.06
N LYS A 54 3.26 -11.11 13.78
CA LYS A 54 4.40 -11.64 13.01
C LYS A 54 4.42 -11.15 11.58
N PHE A 55 3.25 -11.03 10.94
CA PHE A 55 3.17 -10.40 9.64
C PHE A 55 3.68 -8.95 9.68
N ARG A 56 3.27 -8.15 10.69
CA ARG A 56 3.72 -6.76 10.84
C ARG A 56 5.21 -6.63 11.07
N GLU A 57 5.82 -7.54 11.84
CA GLU A 57 7.28 -7.61 11.98
C GLU A 57 7.98 -7.85 10.63
N ARG A 58 7.47 -8.77 9.83
CA ARG A 58 7.98 -9.06 8.49
C ARG A 58 7.79 -7.89 7.53
N GLU A 59 6.61 -7.28 7.53
CA GLU A 59 6.29 -6.08 6.73
C GLU A 59 7.28 -4.94 7.02
N SER A 60 7.52 -4.63 8.29
CA SER A 60 8.47 -3.61 8.72
C SER A 60 9.90 -3.92 8.27
N LYS A 61 10.33 -5.17 8.40
CA LYS A 61 11.66 -5.61 7.97
C LYS A 61 11.87 -5.43 6.45
N GLU A 62 10.89 -5.83 5.64
CA GLU A 62 11.00 -5.66 4.19
C GLU A 62 10.90 -4.19 3.77
N LEU A 63 10.08 -3.38 4.45
CA LEU A 63 10.04 -1.93 4.24
C LEU A 63 11.43 -1.29 4.48
N ILE A 64 12.08 -1.63 5.61
CA ILE A 64 13.43 -1.12 5.92
C ILE A 64 14.44 -1.55 4.86
N LYS A 65 14.37 -2.79 4.39
CA LYS A 65 15.25 -3.28 3.32
C LYS A 65 15.06 -2.52 2.01
N SER A 66 13.81 -2.13 1.69
CA SER A 66 13.52 -1.39 0.46
C SER A 66 14.23 -0.02 0.41
N LEU A 67 14.58 0.54 1.57
CA LEU A 67 15.33 1.79 1.66
C LEU A 67 16.79 1.71 1.18
N LYS A 68 17.30 0.50 0.94
CA LYS A 68 18.64 0.32 0.34
C LYS A 68 18.66 0.71 -1.14
N PHE A 69 17.50 0.78 -1.78
CA PHE A 69 17.36 1.18 -3.17
C PHE A 69 17.04 2.68 -3.26
N GLU A 70 17.83 3.42 -4.03
CA GLU A 70 17.65 4.86 -4.18
C GLU A 70 16.64 5.22 -5.27
N ASP A 71 16.67 4.51 -6.40
CA ASP A 71 15.82 4.77 -7.57
C ASP A 71 14.73 3.71 -7.69
N CYS A 72 13.63 3.92 -6.93
CA CYS A 72 12.55 2.94 -6.87
C CYS A 72 11.18 3.54 -6.58
N VAL A 73 10.15 2.79 -6.97
CA VAL A 73 8.77 2.94 -6.52
C VAL A 73 8.45 1.78 -5.59
N VAL A 74 8.04 2.08 -4.37
CA VAL A 74 7.67 1.10 -3.35
C VAL A 74 6.17 1.10 -3.14
N ALA A 75 5.50 -0.03 -3.33
CA ALA A 75 4.12 -0.24 -2.94
C ALA A 75 4.07 -0.93 -1.56
N THR A 76 3.32 -0.35 -0.62
CA THR A 76 3.23 -0.86 0.76
C THR A 76 1.93 -1.61 1.03
N GLY A 77 1.89 -2.40 2.10
CA GLY A 77 0.65 -2.94 2.62
C GLY A 77 -0.25 -1.85 3.23
N GLY A 78 -1.56 -2.12 3.30
CA GLY A 78 -2.54 -1.15 3.82
C GLY A 78 -2.41 -0.85 5.32
N GLY A 79 -1.70 -1.65 6.07
CA GLY A 79 -1.46 -1.48 7.51
C GLY A 79 -0.08 -0.94 7.88
N VAL A 80 0.75 -0.61 6.89
CA VAL A 80 2.13 -0.16 7.11
C VAL A 80 2.24 1.06 8.04
N VAL A 81 1.23 1.93 8.01
CA VAL A 81 1.19 3.18 8.81
C VAL A 81 0.85 2.97 10.29
N LEU A 82 0.45 1.77 10.70
CA LEU A 82 0.09 1.48 12.09
C LEU A 82 1.31 1.56 13.04
N SER A 83 2.48 1.14 12.56
CA SER A 83 3.74 1.22 13.31
C SER A 83 4.33 2.63 13.23
N GLU A 84 4.68 3.21 14.37
CA GLU A 84 5.40 4.49 14.43
C GLU A 84 6.79 4.40 13.76
N GLU A 85 7.48 3.28 13.95
CA GLU A 85 8.77 3.03 13.30
C GLU A 85 8.61 3.07 11.78
N ASN A 86 7.60 2.40 11.23
CA ASN A 86 7.33 2.45 9.80
C ASN A 86 7.03 3.87 9.32
N ARG A 87 6.23 4.66 10.07
CA ARG A 87 5.96 6.06 9.70
C ARG A 87 7.24 6.90 9.64
N ASN A 88 8.20 6.63 10.52
CA ASN A 88 9.51 7.29 10.47
C ASN A 88 10.36 6.82 9.28
N VAL A 89 10.27 5.55 8.92
CA VAL A 89 10.91 4.98 7.73
C VAL A 89 10.36 5.60 6.45
N LEU A 90 9.04 5.74 6.34
CA LEU A 90 8.36 6.33 5.18
C LEU A 90 8.86 7.76 4.87
N LYS A 91 9.20 8.56 5.89
CA LYS A 91 9.72 9.93 5.71
C LYS A 91 11.03 10.02 4.91
N LYS A 92 11.71 8.88 4.68
CA LYS A 92 12.94 8.81 3.87
C LYS A 92 12.68 8.77 2.35
N GLY A 93 11.45 8.87 1.92
CA GLY A 93 11.04 8.96 0.52
C GLY A 93 9.91 9.96 0.32
N THR A 94 9.48 10.15 -0.93
CA THR A 94 8.28 10.92 -1.25
C THR A 94 7.06 10.01 -1.12
N VAL A 95 6.24 10.28 -0.11
CA VAL A 95 5.07 9.45 0.24
C VAL A 95 3.82 9.95 -0.49
N ILE A 96 3.21 9.07 -1.24
CA ILE A 96 2.02 9.33 -2.07
C ILE A 96 0.86 8.50 -1.53
N TYR A 97 -0.15 9.15 -1.00
CA TYR A 97 -1.37 8.49 -0.54
C TYR A 97 -2.37 8.33 -1.68
N LEU A 98 -2.71 7.10 -2.01
CA LEU A 98 -3.79 6.77 -2.95
C LEU A 98 -5.11 6.65 -2.19
N GLU A 99 -5.93 7.70 -2.26
CA GLU A 99 -7.23 7.78 -1.59
C GLU A 99 -8.32 7.20 -2.49
N ILE A 100 -9.09 6.24 -1.95
CA ILE A 100 -10.27 5.69 -2.63
C ILE A 100 -11.47 5.64 -1.69
N SER A 101 -12.68 5.58 -2.26
CA SER A 101 -13.93 5.46 -1.51
C SER A 101 -14.13 4.03 -0.95
N ILE A 102 -14.94 3.92 0.11
CA ILE A 102 -15.41 2.62 0.62
C ILE A 102 -16.15 1.86 -0.48
N GLN A 103 -16.97 2.55 -1.29
CA GLN A 103 -17.70 1.94 -2.39
C GLN A 103 -16.75 1.26 -3.38
N THR A 104 -15.70 1.94 -3.80
CA THR A 104 -14.68 1.37 -4.70
C THR A 104 -13.94 0.21 -4.07
N GLN A 105 -13.61 0.30 -2.78
CA GLN A 105 -12.99 -0.83 -2.06
C GLN A 105 -13.90 -2.06 -2.06
N LEU A 106 -15.21 -1.87 -1.78
CA LEU A 106 -16.19 -2.95 -1.81
C LEU A 106 -16.25 -3.62 -3.18
N GLU A 107 -16.41 -2.82 -4.24
CA GLU A 107 -16.47 -3.34 -5.62
C GLU A 107 -15.23 -4.15 -5.99
N ARG A 108 -14.04 -3.66 -5.65
CA ARG A 108 -12.77 -4.32 -5.96
C ARG A 108 -12.48 -5.55 -5.08
N THR A 109 -13.13 -5.69 -3.94
CA THR A 109 -12.92 -6.80 -3.00
C THR A 109 -14.07 -7.80 -2.96
N LEU A 110 -15.12 -7.64 -3.80
CA LEU A 110 -16.31 -8.50 -3.82
C LEU A 110 -15.97 -9.98 -3.90
N ASN A 111 -15.05 -10.37 -4.77
CA ASN A 111 -14.65 -11.75 -5.03
C ASN A 111 -13.25 -12.08 -4.48
N ASP A 112 -12.71 -11.21 -3.62
CA ASP A 112 -11.37 -11.39 -3.08
C ASP A 112 -11.44 -12.14 -1.74
N ASN A 113 -11.08 -13.41 -1.77
CA ASN A 113 -10.99 -14.28 -0.60
C ASN A 113 -9.57 -14.40 -0.02
N LYS A 114 -8.61 -13.65 -0.57
CA LYS A 114 -7.18 -13.72 -0.18
C LYS A 114 -6.79 -12.71 0.89
N ARG A 115 -7.74 -11.88 1.37
CA ARG A 115 -7.46 -10.84 2.36
C ARG A 115 -7.88 -11.28 3.76
N PRO A 116 -6.93 -11.67 4.64
CA PRO A 116 -7.25 -12.19 5.98
C PRO A 116 -8.14 -11.25 6.79
N LEU A 117 -7.91 -9.94 6.73
CA LEU A 117 -8.69 -8.96 7.49
C LEU A 117 -10.18 -8.85 7.08
N LEU A 118 -10.54 -9.35 5.90
CA LEU A 118 -11.93 -9.35 5.41
C LEU A 118 -12.65 -10.69 5.65
N GLN A 119 -12.00 -11.66 6.28
CA GLN A 119 -12.56 -13.01 6.55
C GLN A 119 -13.22 -13.14 7.93
N GLY A 120 -13.43 -12.02 8.65
CA GLY A 120 -14.02 -12.00 9.98
C GLY A 120 -15.56 -12.13 9.98
N GLU A 121 -16.16 -12.10 11.16
CA GLU A 121 -17.63 -12.19 11.37
C GLU A 121 -18.38 -10.94 10.91
N LYS A 122 -17.72 -9.78 10.89
CA LYS A 122 -18.30 -8.50 10.45
C LYS A 122 -18.47 -8.50 8.92
N SER A 123 -19.43 -7.73 8.42
CA SER A 123 -19.56 -7.48 6.99
C SER A 123 -18.28 -6.80 6.44
N LYS A 124 -17.96 -7.07 5.16
CA LYS A 124 -16.82 -6.41 4.50
C LYS A 124 -16.92 -4.89 4.60
N GLU A 125 -18.10 -4.33 4.38
CA GLU A 125 -18.33 -2.88 4.47
C GLU A 125 -18.00 -2.32 5.85
N GLN A 126 -18.48 -2.95 6.93
CA GLN A 126 -18.19 -2.52 8.28
C GLN A 126 -16.69 -2.62 8.59
N THR A 127 -16.05 -3.72 8.20
CA THR A 127 -14.61 -3.90 8.38
C THR A 127 -13.82 -2.81 7.66
N LEU A 128 -14.16 -2.48 6.41
CA LEU A 128 -13.50 -1.42 5.65
C LEU A 128 -13.71 -0.03 6.28
N LYS A 129 -14.90 0.25 6.82
CA LYS A 129 -15.19 1.50 7.56
C LYS A 129 -14.35 1.60 8.83
N ASP A 130 -14.28 0.53 9.63
CA ASP A 130 -13.48 0.48 10.86
C ASP A 130 -11.98 0.69 10.56
N LEU A 131 -11.46 0.02 9.53
CA LEU A 131 -10.07 0.18 9.10
C LEU A 131 -9.79 1.60 8.61
N LYS A 132 -10.72 2.21 7.88
CA LYS A 132 -10.59 3.58 7.37
C LYS A 132 -10.52 4.58 8.52
N GLU A 133 -11.39 4.46 9.51
CA GLU A 133 -11.44 5.35 10.68
C GLU A 133 -10.08 5.39 11.40
N ILE A 134 -9.43 4.23 11.57
CA ILE A 134 -8.13 4.11 12.23
C ILE A 134 -6.98 4.60 11.34
N ARG A 135 -6.98 4.22 10.06
CA ARG A 135 -5.80 4.32 9.19
C ARG A 135 -5.74 5.61 8.37
N GLU A 136 -6.89 6.18 7.99
CA GLU A 136 -6.92 7.38 7.14
C GLU A 136 -6.20 8.57 7.75
N PRO A 137 -6.36 8.90 9.06
CA PRO A 137 -5.58 9.95 9.69
C PRO A 137 -4.07 9.71 9.59
N LEU A 138 -3.64 8.46 9.74
CA LEU A 138 -2.23 8.07 9.65
C LEU A 138 -1.69 8.17 8.20
N PHE A 139 -2.49 7.78 7.20
CA PHE A 139 -2.12 8.00 5.79
C PHE A 139 -1.93 9.48 5.51
N LYS A 140 -2.86 10.34 5.93
CA LYS A 140 -2.78 11.79 5.74
C LYS A 140 -1.59 12.41 6.45
N GLN A 141 -1.27 11.92 7.65
CA GLN A 141 -0.10 12.38 8.41
C GLN A 141 1.23 12.04 7.71
N CYS A 142 1.31 10.87 7.06
CA CYS A 142 2.54 10.41 6.39
C CYS A 142 2.73 11.00 5.01
N ALA A 143 1.65 11.36 4.31
CA ALA A 143 1.66 11.70 2.91
C ALA A 143 2.28 13.07 2.62
N ASN A 144 3.20 13.13 1.65
CA ASN A 144 3.62 14.38 1.04
C ASN A 144 2.57 14.89 0.03
N MET A 145 1.82 13.97 -0.57
CA MET A 145 0.70 14.29 -1.46
C MET A 145 -0.38 13.22 -1.40
N THR A 146 -1.62 13.66 -1.63
CA THR A 146 -2.78 12.78 -1.80
C THR A 146 -3.25 12.81 -3.24
N ILE A 147 -3.45 11.63 -3.82
CA ILE A 147 -4.03 11.42 -5.13
C ILE A 147 -5.39 10.75 -4.92
N LYS A 148 -6.45 11.47 -5.20
CA LYS A 148 -7.80 10.93 -5.16
C LYS A 148 -8.03 10.00 -6.34
N GLU A 149 -8.88 9.02 -6.14
CA GLU A 149 -9.30 8.07 -7.15
C GLU A 149 -9.56 8.73 -8.51
N ALA A 150 -8.99 8.16 -9.56
CA ALA A 150 -9.16 8.61 -10.93
C ALA A 150 -10.37 7.92 -11.58
N LYS A 151 -11.20 8.69 -12.31
CA LYS A 151 -12.38 8.16 -13.00
C LYS A 151 -12.02 7.20 -14.15
N ASN A 152 -10.93 7.47 -14.83
CA ASN A 152 -10.48 6.73 -16.01
C ASN A 152 -9.38 5.69 -15.70
N GLY A 153 -9.27 5.29 -14.43
CA GLY A 153 -8.43 4.19 -14.01
C GLY A 153 -6.97 4.54 -13.67
N HIS A 154 -6.15 3.51 -13.59
CA HIS A 154 -4.80 3.62 -13.03
C HIS A 154 -3.81 4.44 -13.87
N ASN A 155 -4.01 4.56 -15.19
CA ASN A 155 -3.15 5.40 -16.03
C ASN A 155 -3.33 6.88 -15.69
N GLU A 156 -4.58 7.34 -15.53
CA GLU A 156 -4.87 8.70 -15.08
C GLU A 156 -4.27 8.98 -13.69
N THR A 157 -4.28 7.97 -12.80
CA THR A 157 -3.62 8.09 -11.48
C THR A 157 -2.12 8.30 -11.63
N VAL A 158 -1.47 7.56 -12.52
CA VAL A 158 -0.02 7.71 -12.82
C VAL A 158 0.27 9.11 -13.39
N ASP A 159 -0.53 9.57 -14.36
CA ASP A 159 -0.37 10.90 -14.96
C ASP A 159 -0.49 12.00 -13.88
N LYS A 160 -1.51 11.92 -13.01
CA LYS A 160 -1.67 12.86 -11.87
C LYS A 160 -0.47 12.86 -10.92
N ILE A 161 0.16 11.71 -10.68
CA ILE A 161 1.37 11.63 -9.84
C ILE A 161 2.52 12.34 -10.54
N ILE A 162 2.78 12.02 -11.81
CA ILE A 162 3.87 12.61 -12.59
C ILE A 162 3.73 14.13 -12.68
N ASP A 163 2.51 14.61 -12.97
CA ASP A 163 2.22 16.05 -13.06
C ASP A 163 2.47 16.76 -11.71
N LYS A 164 1.97 16.20 -10.61
CA LYS A 164 2.17 16.78 -9.26
C LYS A 164 3.63 16.78 -8.80
N LEU A 165 4.41 15.81 -9.26
CA LEU A 165 5.84 15.73 -8.95
C LEU A 165 6.69 16.58 -9.89
N ASN A 166 6.09 17.21 -10.92
CA ASN A 166 6.78 17.92 -12.01
C ASN A 166 7.86 17.05 -12.69
N LEU A 167 7.59 15.75 -12.81
CA LEU A 167 8.45 14.79 -13.49
C LEU A 167 8.00 14.69 -14.96
N LYS A 168 8.91 15.00 -15.89
CA LYS A 168 8.67 14.86 -17.34
C LYS A 168 9.38 13.66 -17.91
#